data_1bcd783cecf0e91b0d1457f11acbd1be
#
_entry.id   1bcd783cecf0e91b0d1457f11acbd1be
#
_cell.length_a   1.000
_cell.length_b   1.000
_cell.length_c   1.000
_cell.angle_alpha   90.00
_cell.angle_beta   90.00
_cell.angle_gamma   90.00
#
_symmetry.space_group_name_H-M   'P 1'
#
loop_
_entity.id
_entity.type
_entity.pdbx_description
1 polymer ?
#
loop_
_entity_poly.entity_id
_entity_poly.type
_entity_poly.pdbx_seq_one_letter_code
_entity_poly.pdbx_strand_id
1 'polypeptide(L)' 'MTRTLQERLRLAKIVLAELKKSPLRRTELEKRTVKQCGTHSTFEGIFRYLLQNGYVEKSGQRHLDSFAITEKGIKFLEGL' A
#
# COMPACT_ATOMS: atom_id res chain seq x y z
N MET A 1 -2.93 -2.97 -20.52
CA MET A 1 -4.28 -3.39 -20.17
C MET A 1 -4.65 -2.91 -18.79
N THR A 2 -5.84 -2.35 -18.65
CA THR A 2 -6.28 -1.79 -17.38
C THR A 2 -6.76 -2.89 -16.46
N ARG A 3 -6.32 -2.84 -15.20
CA ARG A 3 -6.78 -3.80 -14.21
C ARG A 3 -8.19 -3.44 -13.77
N THR A 4 -8.97 -4.46 -13.43
CA THR A 4 -10.34 -4.25 -12.96
C THR A 4 -10.30 -3.59 -11.57
N LEU A 5 -11.43 -3.02 -11.17
CA LEU A 5 -11.53 -2.43 -9.85
C LEU A 5 -11.29 -3.47 -8.76
N GLN A 6 -11.82 -4.69 -8.95
CA GLN A 6 -11.61 -5.75 -7.98
C GLN A 6 -10.15 -6.13 -7.83
N GLU A 7 -9.41 -6.19 -8.94
CA GLU A 7 -8.00 -6.48 -8.89
C GLU A 7 -7.22 -5.39 -8.17
N ARG A 8 -7.60 -4.14 -8.44
CA ARG A 8 -6.94 -3.02 -7.79
C ARG A 8 -7.19 -3.02 -6.28
N LEU A 9 -8.41 -3.33 -5.87
CA LEU A 9 -8.73 -3.42 -4.45
C LEU A 9 -7.97 -4.57 -3.80
N ARG A 10 -7.85 -5.69 -4.50
CA ARG A 10 -7.08 -6.82 -3.98
C ARG A 10 -5.62 -6.45 -3.78
N LEU A 11 -5.04 -5.77 -4.76
CA LEU A 11 -3.65 -5.34 -4.65
C LEU A 11 -3.49 -4.33 -3.52
N ALA A 12 -4.44 -3.43 -3.36
CA ALA A 12 -4.41 -2.46 -2.26
C ALA A 12 -4.38 -3.18 -0.91
N LYS A 13 -5.19 -4.24 -0.76
CA LYS A 13 -5.21 -5.00 0.47
C LYS A 13 -3.89 -5.75 0.70
N ILE A 14 -3.28 -6.26 -0.37
CA ILE A 14 -1.99 -6.94 -0.25
C ILE A 14 -0.94 -5.96 0.27
N VAL A 15 -0.91 -4.75 -0.27
CA VAL A 15 0.03 -3.73 0.17
C VAL A 15 -0.23 -3.35 1.62
N LEU A 16 -1.51 -3.16 1.98
CA LEU A 16 -1.85 -2.81 3.35
C LEU A 16 -1.52 -3.92 4.33
N ALA A 17 -1.67 -5.18 3.92
CA ALA A 17 -1.34 -6.30 4.78
C ALA A 17 0.13 -6.31 5.15
N GLU A 18 1.01 -5.94 4.21
CA GLU A 18 2.43 -5.83 4.51
C GLU A 18 2.70 -4.72 5.51
N LEU A 19 2.04 -3.59 5.34
CA LEU A 19 2.21 -2.47 6.26
C LEU A 19 1.63 -2.74 7.63
N LYS A 20 0.62 -3.61 7.71
CA LYS A 20 0.05 -3.98 9.01
C LYS A 20 1.07 -4.73 9.86
N LYS A 21 1.98 -5.46 9.23
CA LYS A 21 3.02 -6.19 9.95
C LYS A 21 4.03 -5.24 10.59
N SER A 22 4.41 -4.18 9.87
CA SER A 22 5.34 -3.18 10.38
C SER A 22 5.40 -2.02 9.38
N PRO A 23 5.77 -0.82 9.85
CA PRO A 23 6.01 0.28 8.92
C PRO A 23 7.16 -0.08 7.98
N LEU A 24 7.05 0.33 6.73
CA LEU A 24 8.04 0.02 5.71
C LEU A 24 8.31 1.24 4.87
N ARG A 25 9.52 1.30 4.33
CA ARG A 25 9.83 2.30 3.31
C ARG A 25 9.14 1.92 2.02
N ARG A 26 8.88 2.93 1.19
CA ARG A 26 8.21 2.70 -0.07
C ARG A 26 8.94 1.66 -0.93
N THR A 27 10.27 1.75 -1.01
CA THR A 27 11.04 0.82 -1.82
C THR A 27 10.97 -0.60 -1.29
N GLU A 28 10.98 -0.76 0.04
CA GLU A 28 10.83 -2.09 0.63
C GLU A 28 9.45 -2.65 0.39
N LEU A 29 8.44 -1.80 0.53
CA LEU A 29 7.06 -2.22 0.30
C LEU A 29 6.89 -2.68 -1.14
N GLU A 30 7.48 -1.96 -2.08
CA GLU A 30 7.43 -2.34 -3.48
C GLU A 30 8.09 -3.69 -3.71
N LYS A 31 9.26 -3.91 -3.12
CA LYS A 31 9.96 -5.18 -3.26
C LYS A 31 9.13 -6.34 -2.75
N ARG A 32 8.45 -6.15 -1.64
CA ARG A 32 7.66 -7.22 -1.03
C ARG A 32 6.40 -7.54 -1.80
N THR A 33 5.91 -6.60 -2.60
CA THR A 33 4.64 -6.77 -3.31
C THR A 33 4.80 -6.81 -4.83
N VAL A 34 6.04 -6.82 -5.32
CA VAL A 34 6.29 -6.74 -6.76
C VAL A 34 5.70 -7.93 -7.51
N LYS A 35 5.70 -9.10 -6.91
CA LYS A 35 5.15 -10.28 -7.58
C LYS A 35 3.64 -10.15 -7.79
N GLN A 36 2.97 -9.56 -6.84
CA GLN A 36 1.52 -9.37 -6.95
C GLN A 36 1.18 -8.20 -7.86
N CYS A 37 1.89 -7.10 -7.73
CA CYS A 37 1.62 -5.91 -8.54
C CYS A 37 2.11 -6.06 -9.97
N GLY A 38 3.21 -6.76 -10.16
CA GLY A 38 3.73 -7.05 -11.49
C GLY A 38 4.67 -5.99 -12.04
N THR A 39 4.31 -4.71 -11.94
CA THR A 39 5.14 -3.63 -12.45
C THR A 39 5.22 -2.51 -11.44
N HIS A 40 6.27 -1.70 -11.63
CA HIS A 40 6.45 -0.50 -10.80
C HIS A 40 5.26 0.46 -10.96
N SER A 41 4.79 0.62 -12.19
CA SER A 41 3.67 1.53 -12.46
C SER A 41 2.41 1.12 -11.72
N THR A 42 2.13 -0.18 -11.68
CA THR A 42 0.97 -0.69 -10.97
C THR A 42 1.10 -0.43 -9.48
N PHE A 43 2.28 -0.70 -8.92
CA PHE A 43 2.52 -0.42 -7.51
C PHE A 43 2.33 1.07 -7.21
N GLU A 44 2.90 1.93 -8.06
CA GLU A 44 2.78 3.37 -7.86
C GLU A 44 1.34 3.83 -7.83
N GLY A 45 0.54 3.32 -8.75
CA GLY A 45 -0.88 3.68 -8.80
C GLY A 45 -1.63 3.25 -7.56
N ILE A 46 -1.37 2.02 -7.11
CA ILE A 46 -2.01 1.50 -5.90
C ILE A 46 -1.57 2.29 -4.68
N PHE A 47 -0.27 2.55 -4.57
CA PHE A 47 0.26 3.28 -3.43
C PHE A 47 -0.31 4.70 -3.35
N ARG A 48 -0.39 5.38 -4.50
CA ARG A 48 -0.97 6.72 -4.56
C ARG A 48 -2.44 6.69 -4.14
N TYR A 49 -3.17 5.69 -4.58
CA TYR A 49 -4.57 5.52 -4.18
C TYR A 49 -4.68 5.41 -2.66
N LEU A 50 -3.82 4.61 -2.05
CA LEU A 50 -3.85 4.42 -0.61
C LEU A 50 -3.54 5.72 0.14
N LEU A 51 -2.57 6.47 -0.35
CA LEU A 51 -2.23 7.74 0.27
C LEU A 51 -3.35 8.76 0.15
N GLN A 52 -3.95 8.85 -1.04
CA GLN A 52 -5.00 9.83 -1.29
C GLN A 52 -6.24 9.56 -0.48
N ASN A 53 -6.50 8.30 -0.16
CA ASN A 53 -7.67 7.93 0.62
C ASN A 53 -7.41 7.86 2.11
N GLY A 54 -6.19 8.16 2.54
CA GLY A 54 -5.87 8.18 3.95
C GLY A 54 -5.72 6.81 4.58
N TYR A 55 -5.52 5.78 3.79
CA TYR A 55 -5.28 4.43 4.31
C TYR A 55 -3.85 4.21 4.76
N VAL A 56 -2.94 5.04 4.26
CA VAL A 56 -1.52 4.98 4.56
C VAL A 56 -1.04 6.38 4.85
N GLU A 57 -0.12 6.50 5.79
CA GLU A 57 0.47 7.80 6.09
C GLU A 57 1.96 7.65 6.29
N LYS A 58 2.66 8.75 6.14
CA LYS A 58 4.08 8.79 6.36
C LYS A 58 4.32 8.75 7.87
N SER A 59 5.07 7.76 8.32
CA SER A 59 5.32 7.58 9.75
C SER A 59 6.76 7.92 10.12
N GLY A 60 7.66 7.93 9.14
CA GLY A 60 9.05 8.22 9.40
C GLY A 60 9.25 9.68 9.71
N GLN A 61 10.29 9.95 10.49
CA GLN A 61 10.69 11.30 10.80
C GLN A 61 12.00 11.60 10.11
N ARG A 62 12.14 12.86 9.68
CA ARG A 62 13.35 13.31 9.02
C ARG A 62 13.56 12.55 7.71
N HIS A 63 14.70 11.88 7.57
CA HIS A 63 15.08 11.22 6.34
C HIS A 63 14.66 9.76 6.28
N LEU A 64 14.00 9.26 7.29
CA LEU A 64 13.49 7.89 7.28
C LEU A 64 12.06 7.92 6.77
N ASP A 65 11.92 7.70 5.48
CA ASP A 65 10.61 7.80 4.82
C ASP A 65 9.86 6.48 4.92
N SER A 66 9.48 6.12 6.13
CA SER A 66 8.64 4.95 6.35
C SER A 66 7.18 5.32 6.25
N PHE A 67 6.38 4.35 5.84
CA PHE A 67 4.94 4.52 5.74
C PHE A 67 4.27 3.49 6.63
N ALA A 68 3.12 3.85 7.17
CA ALA A 68 2.39 2.97 8.07
C ALA A 68 0.93 2.96 7.67
N ILE A 69 0.25 1.86 8.01
CA ILE A 69 -1.18 1.76 7.80
C ILE A 69 -1.88 2.61 8.86
N THR A 70 -2.94 3.30 8.46
CA THR A 70 -3.73 4.10 9.38
C THR A 70 -4.88 3.25 9.94
N GLU A 71 -5.58 3.79 10.92
CA GLU A 71 -6.76 3.12 11.44
C GLU A 71 -7.79 2.93 10.32
N LYS A 72 -7.93 3.94 9.47
CA LYS A 72 -8.83 3.85 8.32
C LYS A 72 -8.39 2.73 7.39
N GLY A 73 -7.08 2.59 7.19
CA GLY A 73 -6.53 1.52 6.36
C GLY A 73 -6.80 0.15 6.96
N ILE A 74 -6.68 0.02 8.28
CA ILE A 74 -6.96 -1.24 8.95
C ILE A 74 -8.42 -1.62 8.76
N LYS A 75 -9.32 -0.67 8.93
CA LYS A 75 -10.74 -0.93 8.73
C LYS A 75 -11.04 -1.33 7.29
N PHE A 76 -10.39 -0.68 6.33
CA PHE A 76 -10.55 -1.03 4.93
C PHE A 76 -10.09 -2.46 4.68
N LEU A 77 -8.93 -2.82 5.25
CA LEU A 77 -8.35 -4.14 5.06
C LEU A 77 -9.22 -5.24 5.68
N GLU A 78 -9.77 -4.98 6.86
CA GLU A 78 -10.53 -5.98 7.61
C GLU A 78 -12.01 -5.97 7.29
N GLY A 79 -12.53 -4.84 6.86
CA GLY A 79 -13.97 -4.67 6.67
C GLY A 79 -14.49 -5.21 5.34
N LEU A 80 -13.61 -5.64 4.50
CA LEU A 80 -14.01 -6.19 3.19
C LEU A 80 -13.62 -7.68 3.10
#